data_149bf814cb734712657a7f31e21bdd08
#
_entry.id   149bf814cb734712657a7f31e21bdd08
#
_cell.length_a   1.000
_cell.length_b   1.000
_cell.length_c   1.000
_cell.angle_alpha   90.00
_cell.angle_beta   90.00
_cell.angle_gamma   90.00
#
_symmetry.space_group_name_H-M   'P 1'
#
loop_
_entity.id
_entity.type
_entity.pdbx_description
1 polymer ?
#
loop_
_entity_poly.entity_id
_entity_poly.type
_entity_poly.pdbx_seq_one_letter_code
_entity_poly.pdbx_strand_id
1 'polypeptide(L)'
;MKKKALLKDTLREIRKSFGRFFSIFAIVGIGVAFFAGVRDSVPVMKNTADTYFDDYNFMDLKIMSTIGMTKEDVSAIRQVDGVAGVYGSYSMDVLNTHNNQQRVYKLLSYPMNAKAEDENYINQMRLIKGRLPRKADECVIEYTNIKGADSRI
;
A
#
# COMPACT_ATOMS: atom_id res chain seq x y z
N MET A 1 -17.77 55.63 16.08
CA MET A 1 -19.14 55.39 15.58
C MET A 1 -19.24 55.07 14.08
N LYS A 2 -18.26 55.45 13.24
CA LYS A 2 -18.29 55.21 11.77
C LYS A 2 -18.23 53.73 11.33
N LYS A 3 -17.57 52.84 12.11
CA LYS A 3 -17.40 51.39 11.75
C LYS A 3 -18.70 50.59 11.75
N LYS A 4 -19.66 50.91 12.63
CA LYS A 4 -20.97 50.23 12.69
C LYS A 4 -21.88 50.58 11.49
N ALA A 5 -21.79 51.82 10.98
CA ALA A 5 -22.55 52.24 9.81
C ALA A 5 -22.05 51.56 8.52
N LEU A 6 -20.73 51.46 8.34
CA LEU A 6 -20.11 50.76 7.23
C LEU A 6 -20.46 49.27 7.18
N LEU A 7 -20.40 48.57 8.33
CA LEU A 7 -20.80 47.17 8.42
C LEU A 7 -22.27 46.95 8.05
N LYS A 8 -23.15 47.85 8.49
CA LYS A 8 -24.58 47.77 8.18
C LYS A 8 -24.86 48.01 6.68
N ASP A 9 -24.15 48.93 6.06
CA ASP A 9 -24.26 49.19 4.63
C ASP A 9 -23.72 48.01 3.79
N THR A 10 -22.58 47.49 4.14
CA THR A 10 -22.01 46.30 3.48
C THR A 10 -22.93 45.08 3.56
N LEU A 11 -23.52 44.84 4.75
CA LEU A 11 -24.48 43.73 4.92
C LEU A 11 -25.77 43.93 4.09
N ARG A 12 -26.20 45.17 3.91
CA ARG A 12 -27.37 45.54 3.10
C ARG A 12 -27.09 45.33 1.62
N GLU A 13 -25.88 45.70 1.14
CA GLU A 13 -25.42 45.50 -0.22
C GLU A 13 -25.28 44.00 -0.57
N ILE A 14 -24.71 43.23 0.33
CA ILE A 14 -24.61 41.75 0.19
C ILE A 14 -26.01 41.11 0.08
N ARG A 15 -26.96 41.56 0.90
CA ARG A 15 -28.34 41.06 0.84
C ARG A 15 -29.05 41.42 -0.47
N LYS A 16 -28.77 42.62 -1.03
CA LYS A 16 -29.36 43.08 -2.29
C LYS A 16 -28.78 42.34 -3.52
N SER A 17 -27.52 41.91 -3.43
CA SER A 17 -26.80 41.19 -4.50
C SER A 17 -26.37 39.79 -4.07
N PHE A 18 -27.18 39.11 -3.28
CA PHE A 18 -26.83 37.82 -2.64
C PHE A 18 -26.37 36.76 -3.65
N GLY A 19 -27.03 36.63 -4.79
CA GLY A 19 -26.67 35.66 -5.82
C GLY A 19 -25.25 35.87 -6.38
N ARG A 20 -24.87 37.12 -6.65
CA ARG A 20 -23.53 37.45 -7.16
C ARG A 20 -22.47 37.22 -6.07
N PHE A 21 -22.75 37.66 -4.86
CA PHE A 21 -21.84 37.43 -3.72
C PHE A 21 -21.63 35.95 -3.46
N PHE A 22 -22.72 35.17 -3.43
CA PHE A 22 -22.65 33.71 -3.18
C PHE A 22 -21.90 32.96 -4.28
N SER A 23 -22.07 33.38 -5.56
CA SER A 23 -21.35 32.75 -6.66
C SER A 23 -19.84 32.95 -6.54
N ILE A 24 -19.39 34.16 -6.24
CA ILE A 24 -17.96 34.48 -6.07
C ILE A 24 -17.43 33.76 -4.84
N PHE A 25 -18.16 33.78 -3.72
CA PHE A 25 -17.79 33.05 -2.50
C PHE A 25 -17.66 31.55 -2.73
N ALA A 26 -18.62 30.96 -3.44
CA ALA A 26 -18.60 29.53 -3.75
C ALA A 26 -17.39 29.13 -4.62
N ILE A 27 -17.06 29.93 -5.64
CA ILE A 27 -15.91 29.65 -6.50
C ILE A 27 -14.61 29.71 -5.71
N VAL A 28 -14.42 30.74 -4.90
CA VAL A 28 -13.23 30.87 -4.05
C VAL A 28 -13.20 29.78 -2.99
N GLY A 29 -14.33 29.49 -2.34
CA GLY A 29 -14.45 28.45 -1.32
C GLY A 29 -14.13 27.06 -1.86
N ILE A 30 -14.64 26.71 -3.04
CA ILE A 30 -14.31 25.43 -3.70
C ILE A 30 -12.82 25.36 -4.05
N GLY A 31 -12.25 26.44 -4.58
CA GLY A 31 -10.81 26.48 -4.89
C GLY A 31 -9.93 26.26 -3.66
N VAL A 32 -10.22 26.94 -2.56
CA VAL A 32 -9.49 26.79 -1.30
C VAL A 32 -9.69 25.38 -0.71
N ALA A 33 -10.93 24.89 -0.69
CA ALA A 33 -11.25 23.56 -0.17
C ALA A 33 -10.56 22.45 -0.97
N PHE A 34 -10.54 22.57 -2.30
CA PHE A 34 -9.83 21.61 -3.16
C PHE A 34 -8.33 21.62 -2.89
N PHE A 35 -7.73 22.80 -2.84
CA PHE A 35 -6.29 22.91 -2.57
C PHE A 35 -5.91 22.36 -1.19
N ALA A 36 -6.68 22.70 -0.15
CA ALA A 36 -6.48 22.19 1.19
C ALA A 36 -6.63 20.65 1.23
N GLY A 37 -7.68 20.12 0.60
CA GLY A 37 -7.93 18.67 0.56
C GLY A 37 -6.82 17.89 -0.13
N VAL A 38 -6.30 18.38 -1.26
CA VAL A 38 -5.16 17.76 -1.95
C VAL A 38 -3.91 17.80 -1.09
N ARG A 39 -3.64 18.92 -0.44
CA ARG A 39 -2.47 19.06 0.43
C ARG A 39 -2.52 18.11 1.63
N ASP A 40 -3.68 17.94 2.25
CA ASP A 40 -3.84 17.06 3.42
C ASP A 40 -3.85 15.58 3.05
N SER A 41 -4.13 15.22 1.79
CA SER A 41 -4.10 13.82 1.33
C SER A 41 -2.71 13.20 1.41
N VAL A 42 -1.66 13.98 1.13
CA VAL A 42 -0.27 13.46 1.04
C VAL A 42 0.22 12.87 2.37
N PRO A 43 0.14 13.57 3.52
CA PRO A 43 0.59 13.01 4.79
C PRO A 43 -0.26 11.80 5.23
N VAL A 44 -1.57 11.83 4.96
CA VAL A 44 -2.45 10.69 5.28
C VAL A 44 -2.07 9.46 4.48
N MET A 45 -1.81 9.60 3.17
CA MET A 45 -1.35 8.48 2.34
C MET A 45 0.00 7.94 2.79
N LYS A 46 0.96 8.81 3.14
CA LYS A 46 2.25 8.38 3.67
C LYS A 46 2.10 7.59 4.97
N ASN A 47 1.40 8.13 5.95
CA ASN A 47 1.17 7.44 7.23
C ASN A 47 0.47 6.09 7.04
N THR A 48 -0.51 6.02 6.15
CA THR A 48 -1.20 4.75 5.87
C THR A 48 -0.26 3.73 5.23
N ALA A 49 0.61 4.18 4.30
CA ALA A 49 1.59 3.30 3.67
C ALA A 49 2.66 2.84 4.69
N ASP A 50 3.20 3.76 5.49
CA ASP A 50 4.19 3.45 6.51
C ASP A 50 3.62 2.44 7.53
N THR A 51 2.42 2.70 8.08
CA THR A 51 1.76 1.75 8.98
C THR A 51 1.55 0.38 8.32
N TYR A 52 1.15 0.35 7.05
CA TYR A 52 0.98 -0.91 6.33
C TYR A 52 2.30 -1.66 6.15
N PHE A 53 3.38 -0.95 5.83
CA PHE A 53 4.70 -1.56 5.65
C PHE A 53 5.26 -2.10 6.95
N ASP A 54 5.08 -1.37 8.05
CA ASP A 54 5.50 -1.79 9.39
C ASP A 54 4.68 -3.00 9.87
N ASP A 55 3.34 -2.96 9.75
CA ASP A 55 2.42 -4.03 10.20
C ASP A 55 2.68 -5.37 9.49
N TYR A 56 3.16 -5.34 8.25
CA TYR A 56 3.44 -6.53 7.44
C TYR A 56 4.94 -6.81 7.28
N ASN A 57 5.79 -6.13 8.04
CA ASN A 57 7.25 -6.27 7.98
C ASN A 57 7.76 -6.28 6.53
N PHE A 58 7.41 -5.21 5.80
CA PHE A 58 7.75 -5.13 4.38
C PHE A 58 9.25 -4.90 4.20
N MET A 59 9.85 -5.55 3.19
CA MET A 59 11.28 -5.43 2.93
C MET A 59 11.68 -4.01 2.50
N ASP A 60 12.74 -3.46 3.09
CA ASP A 60 13.39 -2.23 2.64
C ASP A 60 14.30 -2.48 1.44
N LEU A 61 15.01 -3.60 1.45
CA LEU A 61 16.00 -3.94 0.43
C LEU A 61 15.81 -5.37 -0.07
N LYS A 62 15.94 -5.55 -1.38
CA LYS A 62 15.98 -6.85 -2.02
C LYS A 62 17.32 -7.04 -2.72
N ILE A 63 18.10 -8.00 -2.23
CA ILE A 63 19.39 -8.38 -2.82
C ILE A 63 19.17 -9.60 -3.71
N MET A 64 19.66 -9.53 -4.95
CA MET A 64 19.59 -10.64 -5.90
C MET A 64 20.98 -10.96 -6.44
N SER A 65 21.32 -12.23 -6.47
CA SER A 65 22.55 -12.73 -7.09
C SER A 65 22.22 -13.56 -8.33
N THR A 66 22.99 -13.43 -9.38
CA THR A 66 22.84 -14.17 -10.62
C THR A 66 23.21 -15.65 -10.49
N ILE A 67 24.06 -15.97 -9.51
CA ILE A 67 24.52 -17.33 -9.22
C ILE A 67 23.84 -17.92 -7.97
N GLY A 68 22.89 -17.21 -7.38
CA GLY A 68 22.24 -17.57 -6.13
C GLY A 68 23.01 -17.06 -4.90
N MET A 69 22.46 -17.31 -3.72
CA MET A 69 23.04 -16.96 -2.42
C MET A 69 23.04 -18.20 -1.54
N THR A 70 24.12 -18.38 -0.77
CA THR A 70 24.26 -19.47 0.20
C THR A 70 23.68 -19.09 1.55
N LYS A 71 23.59 -20.05 2.47
CA LYS A 71 23.16 -19.77 3.85
C LYS A 71 24.19 -18.92 4.59
N GLU A 72 25.46 -19.07 4.24
CA GLU A 72 26.57 -18.29 4.76
C GLU A 72 26.46 -16.80 4.36
N ASP A 73 26.08 -16.53 3.11
CA ASP A 73 25.84 -15.17 2.62
C ASP A 73 24.69 -14.52 3.40
N VAL A 74 23.56 -15.24 3.58
CA VAL A 74 22.42 -14.76 4.36
C VAL A 74 22.82 -14.48 5.82
N SER A 75 23.67 -15.33 6.41
CA SER A 75 24.19 -15.13 7.76
C SER A 75 25.13 -13.94 7.86
N ALA A 76 25.95 -13.72 6.85
CA ALA A 76 26.84 -12.55 6.78
C ALA A 76 26.04 -11.23 6.68
N ILE A 77 25.00 -11.21 5.86
CA ILE A 77 24.11 -10.02 5.74
C ILE A 77 23.43 -9.72 7.08
N ARG A 78 22.99 -10.76 7.80
CA ARG A 78 22.35 -10.60 9.12
C ARG A 78 23.26 -9.96 10.17
N GLN A 79 24.58 -10.11 10.02
CA GLN A 79 25.56 -9.55 10.94
C GLN A 79 25.94 -8.09 10.62
N VAL A 80 25.41 -7.54 9.52
CA VAL A 80 25.67 -6.14 9.15
C VAL A 80 24.92 -5.22 10.12
N ASP A 81 25.61 -4.21 10.63
CA ASP A 81 24.99 -3.24 11.52
C ASP A 81 23.84 -2.49 10.84
N GLY A 82 22.72 -2.34 11.56
CA GLY A 82 21.50 -1.72 11.06
C GLY A 82 20.56 -2.69 10.31
N VAL A 83 20.88 -3.98 10.20
CA VAL A 83 19.98 -4.99 9.63
C VAL A 83 19.13 -5.60 10.74
N ALA A 84 17.81 -5.35 10.73
CA ALA A 84 16.88 -5.88 11.72
C ALA A 84 16.53 -7.36 11.43
N GLY A 85 16.28 -7.71 10.16
CA GLY A 85 15.92 -9.05 9.77
C GLY A 85 16.38 -9.39 8.36
N VAL A 86 16.61 -10.68 8.08
CA VAL A 86 16.99 -11.18 6.75
C VAL A 86 16.22 -12.45 6.45
N TYR A 87 15.55 -12.46 5.32
CA TYR A 87 14.86 -13.64 4.81
C TYR A 87 15.42 -14.08 3.45
N GLY A 88 15.96 -15.30 3.40
CA GLY A 88 16.37 -15.92 2.14
C GLY A 88 15.16 -16.54 1.45
N SER A 89 14.77 -15.99 0.31
CA SER A 89 13.63 -16.45 -0.48
C SER A 89 14.05 -16.95 -1.85
N TYR A 90 13.37 -17.97 -2.33
CA TYR A 90 13.48 -18.43 -3.72
C TYR A 90 12.34 -17.84 -4.54
N SER A 91 12.64 -17.42 -5.75
CA SER A 91 11.63 -16.99 -6.72
C SER A 91 11.89 -17.61 -8.08
N MET A 92 10.80 -18.05 -8.74
CA MET A 92 10.86 -18.55 -10.10
C MET A 92 9.61 -18.14 -10.86
N ASP A 93 9.77 -17.93 -12.17
CA ASP A 93 8.65 -17.67 -13.05
C ASP A 93 8.17 -19.00 -13.66
N VAL A 94 6.86 -19.24 -13.58
CA VAL A 94 6.22 -20.43 -14.13
C VAL A 94 5.18 -20.05 -15.16
N LEU A 95 5.13 -20.78 -16.24
CA LEU A 95 4.14 -20.63 -17.30
C LEU A 95 2.98 -21.59 -17.04
N ASN A 96 1.81 -21.06 -16.79
CA ASN A 96 0.56 -21.84 -16.71
C ASN A 96 -0.23 -21.66 -18.01
N THR A 97 -0.60 -22.78 -18.66
CA THR A 97 -1.45 -22.81 -19.83
C THR A 97 -2.80 -23.39 -19.46
N HIS A 98 -3.82 -22.55 -19.40
CA HIS A 98 -5.19 -22.96 -19.13
C HIS A 98 -6.13 -22.39 -20.21
N ASN A 99 -7.01 -23.24 -20.78
CA ASN A 99 -7.96 -22.87 -21.84
C ASN A 99 -7.31 -22.11 -23.01
N ASN A 100 -6.17 -22.56 -23.49
CA ASN A 100 -5.38 -21.92 -24.56
C ASN A 100 -4.88 -20.50 -24.24
N GLN A 101 -4.95 -20.09 -22.96
CA GLN A 101 -4.37 -18.83 -22.46
C GLN A 101 -3.12 -19.15 -21.65
N GLN A 102 -2.03 -18.52 -22.01
CA GLN A 102 -0.77 -18.62 -21.29
C GLN A 102 -0.66 -17.45 -20.29
N ARG A 103 -0.36 -17.77 -19.04
CA ARG A 103 -0.09 -16.78 -17.99
C ARG A 103 1.20 -17.11 -17.29
N VAL A 104 2.02 -16.10 -17.08
CA VAL A 104 3.23 -16.22 -16.27
C VAL A 104 2.89 -15.87 -14.84
N TYR A 105 3.22 -16.77 -13.92
CA TYR A 105 3.11 -16.55 -12.48
C TYR A 105 4.48 -16.54 -11.86
N LYS A 106 4.71 -15.62 -10.96
CA LYS A 106 5.91 -15.62 -10.10
C LYS A 106 5.62 -16.42 -8.83
N LEU A 107 6.30 -17.54 -8.68
CA LEU A 107 6.29 -18.31 -7.44
C LEU A 107 7.34 -17.76 -6.49
N LEU A 108 6.93 -17.57 -5.24
CA LEU A 108 7.81 -17.16 -4.15
C LEU A 108 7.76 -18.23 -3.06
N SER A 109 8.90 -18.54 -2.48
CA SER A 109 8.95 -19.47 -1.34
C SER A 109 8.27 -18.84 -0.12
N TYR A 110 7.54 -19.67 0.63
CA TYR A 110 6.84 -19.27 1.85
C TYR A 110 7.46 -19.90 3.09
N PRO A 111 7.72 -19.14 4.17
CA PRO A 111 8.30 -19.66 5.40
C PRO A 111 7.23 -20.34 6.27
N MET A 112 6.95 -21.62 6.05
CA MET A 112 5.87 -22.36 6.72
C MET A 112 5.93 -22.37 8.25
N ASN A 113 7.11 -22.16 8.84
CA ASN A 113 7.33 -22.22 10.29
C ASN A 113 7.53 -20.82 10.92
N ALA A 114 7.48 -19.75 10.13
CA ALA A 114 7.67 -18.41 10.66
C ALA A 114 6.42 -17.93 11.43
N LYS A 115 6.66 -17.27 12.54
CA LYS A 115 5.61 -16.60 13.33
C LYS A 115 5.54 -15.14 12.92
N ALA A 116 4.38 -14.50 13.11
CA ALA A 116 4.19 -13.10 12.76
C ALA A 116 5.13 -12.15 13.54
N GLU A 117 5.53 -12.56 14.75
CA GLU A 117 6.44 -11.79 15.60
C GLU A 117 7.93 -11.99 15.26
N ASP A 118 8.26 -12.86 14.28
CA ASP A 118 9.65 -13.10 13.87
C ASP A 118 10.10 -11.99 12.93
N GLU A 119 11.11 -11.20 13.33
CA GLU A 119 11.73 -10.16 12.53
C GLU A 119 12.27 -10.65 11.19
N ASN A 120 12.63 -11.94 11.09
CA ASN A 120 13.06 -12.58 9.85
C ASN A 120 11.89 -12.97 8.94
N TYR A 121 10.63 -12.87 9.41
CA TYR A 121 9.47 -13.09 8.54
C TYR A 121 9.12 -11.79 7.80
N ILE A 122 9.85 -11.53 6.75
CA ILE A 122 9.71 -10.34 5.90
C ILE A 122 8.63 -10.56 4.84
N ASN A 123 7.91 -9.50 4.44
CA ASN A 123 6.80 -9.51 3.49
C ASN A 123 5.65 -10.43 3.93
N GLN A 124 5.15 -10.20 5.11
CA GLN A 124 4.02 -10.96 5.64
C GLN A 124 2.78 -10.81 4.76
N MET A 125 2.09 -11.92 4.53
CA MET A 125 0.92 -11.93 3.65
C MET A 125 -0.36 -11.58 4.41
N ARG A 126 -1.15 -10.67 3.87
CA ARG A 126 -2.51 -10.41 4.33
C ARG A 126 -3.47 -11.44 3.72
N LEU A 127 -3.92 -12.38 4.52
CA LEU A 127 -4.88 -13.39 4.09
C LEU A 127 -6.29 -12.77 4.00
N ILE A 128 -6.90 -12.80 2.80
CA ILE A 128 -8.26 -12.30 2.59
C ILE A 128 -9.28 -13.43 2.72
N LYS A 129 -8.95 -14.62 2.24
CA LYS A 129 -9.83 -15.79 2.26
C LYS A 129 -9.01 -17.08 2.30
N GLY A 130 -9.52 -18.11 2.99
CA GLY A 130 -8.86 -19.41 3.09
C GLY A 130 -7.90 -19.49 4.28
N ARG A 131 -6.78 -20.16 4.11
CA ARG A 131 -5.71 -20.34 5.09
C ARG A 131 -4.33 -20.28 4.44
N LEU A 132 -3.32 -20.04 5.24
CA LEU A 132 -1.93 -20.11 4.80
C LEU A 132 -1.49 -21.57 4.51
N PRO A 133 -0.53 -21.79 3.61
CA PRO A 133 -0.01 -23.13 3.27
C PRO A 133 0.56 -23.82 4.52
N ARG A 134 0.31 -25.12 4.62
CA ARG A 134 0.87 -26.00 5.67
C ARG A 134 1.66 -27.15 5.10
N LYS A 135 1.58 -27.35 3.78
CA LYS A 135 2.27 -28.43 3.06
C LYS A 135 2.96 -27.84 1.83
N ALA A 136 3.95 -28.56 1.32
CA ALA A 136 4.75 -28.14 0.18
C ALA A 136 3.97 -28.10 -1.15
N ASP A 137 2.84 -28.78 -1.22
CA ASP A 137 1.94 -28.84 -2.38
C ASP A 137 0.80 -27.79 -2.33
N GLU A 138 0.82 -26.92 -1.33
CA GLU A 138 -0.17 -25.85 -1.17
C GLU A 138 0.42 -24.49 -1.53
N CYS A 139 -0.37 -23.62 -2.11
CA CYS A 139 0.03 -22.25 -2.41
C CYS A 139 -1.07 -21.25 -2.08
N VAL A 140 -0.68 -19.99 -1.94
CA VAL A 140 -1.59 -18.83 -1.86
C VAL A 140 -1.40 -18.02 -3.14
N ILE A 141 -2.48 -17.54 -3.70
CA ILE A 141 -2.46 -16.70 -4.90
C ILE A 141 -3.02 -15.32 -4.60
N GLU A 142 -2.58 -14.34 -5.36
CA GLU A 142 -3.09 -12.98 -5.27
C GLU A 142 -4.58 -12.94 -5.64
N TYR A 143 -5.39 -12.25 -4.83
CA TYR A 143 -6.84 -12.16 -5.00
C TYR A 143 -7.29 -11.64 -6.36
N THR A 144 -6.54 -10.72 -6.96
CA THR A 144 -6.85 -10.15 -8.29
C THR A 144 -6.78 -11.17 -9.41
N ASN A 145 -6.04 -12.26 -9.23
CA ASN A 145 -5.85 -13.31 -10.22
C ASN A 145 -6.92 -14.41 -10.17
N ILE A 146 -7.84 -14.38 -9.18
CA ILE A 146 -8.85 -15.44 -8.95
C ILE A 146 -10.09 -15.30 -9.86
N LYS A 147 -10.30 -14.18 -10.55
CA LYS A 147 -11.43 -14.04 -11.47
C LYS A 147 -11.29 -15.02 -12.64
N GLY A 148 -11.85 -16.23 -12.46
CA GLY A 148 -11.92 -17.29 -13.47
C GLY A 148 -11.06 -18.53 -13.21
N ALA A 149 -10.35 -18.62 -12.11
CA ALA A 149 -9.72 -19.86 -11.70
C ALA A 149 -10.68 -20.63 -10.79
N ASP A 150 -11.21 -21.75 -11.29
CA ASP A 150 -11.74 -22.80 -10.44
C ASP A 150 -10.60 -23.26 -9.51
N SER A 151 -10.84 -23.28 -8.20
CA SER A 151 -9.85 -23.41 -7.14
C SER A 151 -9.24 -24.81 -7.01
N ARG A 152 -8.91 -25.45 -8.13
CA ARG A 152 -8.18 -26.70 -8.18
C ARG A 152 -6.99 -26.54 -9.13
N ILE A 153 -5.82 -26.38 -8.54
CA ILE A 153 -4.53 -26.69 -9.16
C ILE A 153 -4.12 -28.08 -8.71
#